data_ba5a53788146a05536b363d0526448df
#
_entry.id   ba5a53788146a05536b363d0526448df
#
_cell.length_a   1.000
_cell.length_b   1.000
_cell.length_c   1.000
_cell.angle_alpha   90.00
_cell.angle_beta   90.00
_cell.angle_gamma   90.00
#
_symmetry.space_group_name_H-M   'P 1'
#
loop_
_entity.id
_entity.type
_entity.pdbx_description
1 polymer ?
#
loop_
_entity_poly.entity_id
_entity_poly.type
_entity_poly.pdbx_seq_one_letter_code
_entity_poly.pdbx_strand_id
1 'polypeptide(L)'
;MDKLRILDAVISDRGSKYSVSGCAVVCRADIDAALKALKKNKKFAKATHNSWGVLLPEGPLKSDDGEAGAGNVILAVLEGTGLEGQLIIVTRWFGGKHLGGDRFRHVREAAKVWVEGL
;
A
#
# COMPACT_ATOMS: atom_id res chain seq x y z
N MET A 1 -6.45 -3.39 16.77
CA MET A 1 -6.28 -3.08 15.34
C MET A 1 -7.64 -3.11 14.66
N ASP A 2 -7.91 -2.12 13.83
CA ASP A 2 -9.13 -2.11 13.03
C ASP A 2 -9.07 -3.18 11.95
N LYS A 3 -10.24 -3.56 11.46
CA LYS A 3 -10.34 -4.54 10.39
C LYS A 3 -9.70 -4.00 9.10
N LEU A 4 -8.90 -4.82 8.44
CA LEU A 4 -8.31 -4.50 7.15
C LEU A 4 -9.42 -4.27 6.10
N ARG A 5 -9.35 -3.14 5.40
CA ARG A 5 -10.27 -2.81 4.30
C ARG A 5 -9.49 -2.83 2.99
N ILE A 6 -10.09 -3.40 1.96
CA ILE A 6 -9.46 -3.54 0.64
C ILE A 6 -10.30 -2.80 -0.41
N LEU A 7 -9.65 -1.92 -1.18
CA LEU A 7 -10.20 -1.31 -2.36
C LEU A 7 -9.51 -1.94 -3.57
N ASP A 8 -10.21 -2.88 -4.21
CA ASP A 8 -9.61 -3.69 -5.27
C ASP A 8 -9.68 -2.97 -6.62
N ALA A 9 -8.72 -3.29 -7.49
CA ALA A 9 -8.67 -2.86 -8.89
C ALA A 9 -8.83 -1.34 -9.07
N VAL A 10 -8.14 -0.54 -8.25
CA VAL A 10 -8.25 0.93 -8.31
C VAL A 10 -7.54 1.53 -9.52
N ILE A 11 -6.54 0.84 -10.06
CA ILE A 11 -5.77 1.28 -11.23
C ILE A 11 -5.45 0.05 -12.08
N SER A 12 -5.53 0.23 -13.40
CA SER A 12 -5.08 -0.76 -14.38
C SER A 12 -4.30 -0.03 -15.47
N ASP A 13 -3.10 -0.49 -15.80
CA ASP A 13 -2.26 0.11 -16.82
C ASP A 13 -1.34 -0.93 -17.46
N ARG A 14 -1.41 -1.03 -18.78
CA ARG A 14 -0.58 -1.94 -19.59
C ARG A 14 -0.50 -3.36 -19.01
N GLY A 15 -1.64 -3.86 -18.53
CA GLY A 15 -1.79 -5.19 -17.94
C GLY A 15 -1.45 -5.28 -16.45
N SER A 16 -0.75 -4.31 -15.88
CA SER A 16 -0.53 -4.23 -14.44
C SER A 16 -1.81 -3.77 -13.75
N LYS A 17 -2.10 -4.35 -12.59
CA LYS A 17 -3.26 -3.99 -11.76
C LYS A 17 -2.80 -3.60 -10.38
N TYR A 18 -3.49 -2.64 -9.79
CA TYR A 18 -3.21 -2.13 -8.47
C TYR A 18 -4.44 -2.19 -7.59
N SER A 19 -4.23 -2.58 -6.35
CA SER A 19 -5.24 -2.46 -5.28
C SER A 19 -4.60 -1.70 -4.13
N VAL A 20 -5.44 -1.08 -3.31
CA VAL A 20 -4.99 -0.42 -2.08
C VAL A 20 -5.79 -0.95 -0.90
N SER A 21 -5.12 -1.18 0.19
CA SER A 21 -5.75 -1.65 1.42
C SER A 21 -5.11 -0.96 2.61
N GLY A 22 -5.76 -1.06 3.75
CA GLY A 22 -5.23 -0.46 4.96
C GLY A 22 -6.14 -0.63 6.15
N CYS A 23 -5.65 -0.12 7.27
CA CYS A 23 -6.37 -0.09 8.53
C CYS A 23 -5.63 0.80 9.52
N ALA A 24 -6.28 1.13 10.61
CA ALA A 24 -5.62 1.82 11.73
C ALA A 24 -4.70 0.83 12.45
N VAL A 25 -3.49 1.28 12.77
CA VAL A 25 -2.49 0.50 13.52
C VAL A 25 -1.82 1.38 14.55
N VAL A 26 -1.31 0.78 15.63
CA VAL A 26 -0.61 1.52 16.68
C VAL A 26 0.81 1.03 16.90
N CYS A 27 1.18 -0.13 16.36
CA CYS A 27 2.50 -0.72 16.58
C CYS A 27 2.87 -1.67 15.42
N ARG A 28 4.12 -2.11 15.42
CA ARG A 28 4.64 -3.04 14.40
C ARG A 28 3.86 -4.35 14.35
N ALA A 29 3.44 -4.87 15.49
CA ALA A 29 2.67 -6.12 15.53
C ALA A 29 1.35 -5.99 14.75
N ASP A 30 0.71 -4.82 14.80
CA ASP A 30 -0.52 -4.56 14.04
C ASP A 30 -0.25 -4.59 12.54
N ILE A 31 0.89 -4.04 12.11
CA ILE A 31 1.30 -4.05 10.70
C ILE A 31 1.48 -5.48 10.21
N ASP A 32 2.20 -6.30 10.98
CA ASP A 32 2.44 -7.70 10.64
C ASP A 32 1.13 -8.48 10.57
N ALA A 33 0.20 -8.22 11.49
CA ALA A 33 -1.12 -8.85 11.49
C ALA A 33 -1.95 -8.43 10.26
N ALA A 34 -1.88 -7.17 9.86
CA ALA A 34 -2.58 -6.68 8.67
C ALA A 34 -2.05 -7.33 7.40
N LEU A 35 -0.72 -7.42 7.25
CA LEU A 35 -0.10 -8.08 6.10
C LEU A 35 -0.47 -9.56 6.05
N LYS A 36 -0.47 -10.24 7.20
CA LYS A 36 -0.87 -11.64 7.28
C LYS A 36 -2.34 -11.81 6.88
N ALA A 37 -3.22 -10.93 7.35
CA ALA A 37 -4.63 -10.95 7.00
C ALA A 37 -4.84 -10.76 5.49
N LEU A 38 -4.11 -9.80 4.88
CA LEU A 38 -4.17 -9.56 3.45
C LEU A 38 -3.77 -10.81 2.66
N LYS A 39 -2.69 -11.46 3.06
CA LYS A 39 -2.12 -12.63 2.35
C LYS A 39 -2.89 -13.92 2.58
N LYS A 40 -3.89 -13.95 3.46
CA LYS A 40 -4.83 -15.06 3.54
C LYS A 40 -5.66 -15.19 2.27
N ASN A 41 -5.87 -14.09 1.57
CA ASN A 41 -6.43 -14.10 0.23
C ASN A 41 -5.29 -14.47 -0.74
N LYS A 42 -5.42 -15.62 -1.40
CA LYS A 42 -4.39 -16.14 -2.31
C LYS A 42 -4.01 -15.17 -3.43
N LYS A 43 -4.97 -14.40 -3.91
CA LYS A 43 -4.74 -13.38 -4.93
C LYS A 43 -3.67 -12.39 -4.48
N PHE A 44 -3.78 -11.90 -3.23
CA PHE A 44 -2.82 -10.95 -2.67
C PHE A 44 -1.50 -11.60 -2.26
N ALA A 45 -1.55 -12.85 -1.80
CA ALA A 45 -0.33 -13.61 -1.49
C ALA A 45 0.53 -13.83 -2.73
N LYS A 46 -0.10 -13.94 -3.91
CA LYS A 46 0.58 -14.13 -5.20
C LYS A 46 0.92 -12.83 -5.92
N ALA A 47 0.59 -11.68 -5.34
CA ALA A 47 0.90 -10.39 -5.94
C ALA A 47 2.41 -10.21 -6.10
N THR A 48 2.80 -9.41 -7.08
CA THR A 48 4.20 -9.12 -7.34
C THR A 48 4.81 -8.29 -6.21
N HIS A 49 4.05 -7.28 -5.73
CA HIS A 49 4.49 -6.39 -4.65
C HIS A 49 3.32 -6.05 -3.74
N ASN A 50 3.59 -5.99 -2.44
CA ASN A 50 2.70 -5.43 -1.42
C ASN A 50 3.49 -4.38 -0.65
N SER A 51 3.68 -3.21 -1.24
CA SER A 51 4.42 -2.09 -0.65
C SER A 51 3.56 -1.41 0.40
N TRP A 52 4.17 -0.92 1.49
CA TRP A 52 3.37 -0.28 2.53
C TRP A 52 4.12 0.84 3.24
N GLY A 53 3.36 1.70 3.91
CA GLY A 53 3.88 2.77 4.73
C GLY A 53 2.88 3.17 5.81
N VAL A 54 3.41 3.73 6.90
CA VAL A 54 2.62 4.22 8.03
C VAL A 54 3.44 5.25 8.81
N LEU A 55 2.77 6.25 9.37
CA LEU A 55 3.37 7.19 10.32
C LEU A 55 2.94 6.78 11.73
N LEU A 56 3.88 6.28 12.52
CA LEU A 56 3.66 5.94 13.92
C LEU A 56 4.24 7.05 14.81
N PRO A 57 3.85 7.14 16.10
CA PRO A 57 4.41 8.15 17.00
C PRO A 57 5.93 8.11 17.10
N GLU A 58 6.53 6.93 17.05
CA GLU A 58 8.00 6.75 17.08
C GLU A 58 8.69 7.03 15.75
N GLY A 59 7.93 7.28 14.70
CA GLY A 59 8.44 7.62 13.39
C GLY A 59 7.82 6.82 12.25
N PRO A 60 8.19 7.14 11.00
CA PRO A 60 7.67 6.44 9.84
C PRO A 60 8.26 5.04 9.72
N LEU A 61 7.41 4.10 9.28
CA LEU A 61 7.84 2.75 8.88
C LEU A 61 7.34 2.50 7.46
N LYS A 62 8.11 1.75 6.70
CA LYS A 62 7.77 1.42 5.32
C LYS A 62 8.42 0.13 4.86
N SER A 63 7.90 -0.43 3.78
CA SER A 63 8.54 -1.50 3.02
C SER A 63 8.19 -1.35 1.55
N ASP A 64 9.20 -1.46 0.69
CA ASP A 64 9.01 -1.44 -0.76
C ASP A 64 8.48 -2.78 -1.28
N ASP A 65 8.77 -3.85 -0.59
CA ASP A 65 8.43 -5.22 -1.01
C ASP A 65 8.81 -5.49 -2.48
N GLY A 66 10.02 -5.09 -2.85
CA GLY A 66 10.55 -5.27 -4.19
C GLY A 66 10.20 -4.18 -5.22
N GLU A 67 9.26 -3.27 -4.92
CA GLU A 67 8.93 -2.12 -5.75
C GLU A 67 9.77 -0.93 -5.26
N ALA A 68 11.03 -0.85 -5.69
CA ALA A 68 11.99 0.12 -5.17
C ALA A 68 11.44 1.55 -5.19
N GLY A 69 11.41 2.20 -4.02
CA GLY A 69 10.92 3.56 -3.84
C GLY A 69 9.43 3.69 -3.50
N ALA A 70 8.65 2.60 -3.61
CA ALA A 70 7.20 2.65 -3.38
C ALA A 70 6.84 3.05 -1.94
N GLY A 71 7.60 2.55 -0.96
CA GLY A 71 7.38 2.89 0.44
C GLY A 71 7.49 4.39 0.70
N ASN A 72 8.49 5.04 0.12
CA ASN A 72 8.66 6.50 0.25
C ASN A 72 7.52 7.27 -0.42
N VAL A 73 6.99 6.79 -1.54
CA VAL A 73 5.84 7.42 -2.20
C VAL A 73 4.61 7.38 -1.30
N ILE A 74 4.36 6.23 -0.66
CA ILE A 74 3.25 6.09 0.29
C ILE A 74 3.44 7.01 1.50
N LEU A 75 4.64 7.05 2.07
CA LEU A 75 4.94 7.95 3.19
C LEU A 75 4.71 9.41 2.83
N ALA A 76 5.09 9.82 1.63
CA ALA A 76 4.89 11.21 1.19
C ALA A 76 3.40 11.59 1.16
N VAL A 77 2.52 10.67 0.73
CA VAL A 77 1.07 10.89 0.76
C VAL A 77 0.58 11.05 2.21
N LEU A 78 1.02 10.17 3.11
CA LEU A 78 0.66 10.24 4.53
C LEU A 78 1.16 11.51 5.18
N GLU A 79 2.40 11.92 4.93
CA GLU A 79 2.98 13.15 5.46
C GLU A 79 2.23 14.38 4.95
N GLY A 80 1.84 14.38 3.68
CA GLY A 80 1.08 15.48 3.08
C GLY A 80 -0.31 15.67 3.68
N THR A 81 -0.91 14.61 4.20
CA THR A 81 -2.24 14.65 4.84
C THR A 81 -2.16 14.75 6.36
N GLY A 82 -0.99 14.52 6.94
CA GLY A 82 -0.79 14.51 8.39
C GLY A 82 -1.45 13.34 9.12
N LEU A 83 -1.79 12.26 8.40
CA LEU A 83 -2.45 11.09 8.98
C LEU A 83 -1.45 10.21 9.72
N GLU A 84 -1.63 10.06 11.02
CA GLU A 84 -0.86 9.13 11.84
C GLU A 84 -1.67 7.87 12.12
N GLY A 85 -0.98 6.73 12.27
CA GLY A 85 -1.61 5.47 12.63
C GLY A 85 -2.44 4.83 11.52
N GLN A 86 -2.33 5.30 10.28
CA GLN A 86 -3.00 4.69 9.13
C GLN A 86 -1.99 3.94 8.29
N LEU A 87 -2.12 2.62 8.25
CA LEU A 87 -1.33 1.77 7.36
C LEU A 87 -1.95 1.79 5.98
N ILE A 88 -1.15 2.08 4.97
CA ILE A 88 -1.56 1.96 3.56
C ILE A 88 -0.70 0.90 2.91
N ILE A 89 -1.34 -0.09 2.27
CA ILE A 89 -0.68 -1.15 1.50
C ILE A 89 -1.10 -0.99 0.04
N VAL A 90 -0.14 -0.81 -0.85
CA VAL A 90 -0.38 -0.77 -2.29
C VAL A 90 0.07 -2.10 -2.88
N THR A 91 -0.86 -2.82 -3.48
CA THR A 91 -0.61 -4.13 -4.07
C THR A 91 -0.56 -4.00 -5.59
N ARG A 92 0.45 -4.60 -6.20
CA ARG A 92 0.60 -4.62 -7.66
C ARG A 92 0.75 -6.04 -8.17
N TRP A 93 0.03 -6.34 -9.25
CA TRP A 93 0.21 -7.54 -10.07
C TRP A 93 0.85 -7.11 -11.39
N PHE A 94 2.08 -7.54 -11.63
CA PHE A 94 2.81 -7.20 -12.86
C PHE A 94 2.12 -7.81 -14.08
N GLY A 95 1.92 -7.01 -15.13
CA GLY A 95 1.20 -7.41 -16.33
C GLY A 95 2.08 -7.75 -17.53
N GLY A 96 3.38 -7.96 -17.32
CA GLY A 96 4.31 -8.33 -18.37
C GLY A 96 4.99 -7.17 -19.06
N LYS A 97 4.61 -5.92 -18.75
CA LYS A 97 5.23 -4.72 -19.33
C LYS A 97 5.75 -3.81 -18.21
N HIS A 98 6.97 -3.34 -18.36
CA HIS A 98 7.55 -2.39 -17.42
C HIS A 98 6.87 -1.02 -17.57
N LEU A 99 6.54 -0.40 -16.44
CA LEU A 99 5.88 0.90 -16.40
C LEU A 99 6.84 2.07 -16.23
N GLY A 100 8.12 1.79 -15.95
CA GLY A 100 9.13 2.84 -15.72
C GLY A 100 8.71 3.76 -14.57
N GLY A 101 8.78 5.07 -14.78
CA GLY A 101 8.40 6.06 -13.78
C GLY A 101 6.90 6.10 -13.47
N ASP A 102 6.05 5.60 -14.36
CA ASP A 102 4.60 5.58 -14.13
C ASP A 102 4.21 4.72 -12.93
N ARG A 103 5.03 3.72 -12.56
CA ARG A 103 4.78 2.90 -11.38
C ARG A 103 4.66 3.75 -10.10
N PHE A 104 5.48 4.80 -9.96
CA PHE A 104 5.43 5.70 -8.79
C PHE A 104 4.17 6.55 -8.80
N ARG A 105 3.76 7.03 -9.98
CA ARG A 105 2.50 7.76 -10.13
C ARG A 105 1.32 6.89 -9.72
N HIS A 106 1.32 5.62 -10.10
CA HIS A 106 0.25 4.69 -9.74
C HIS A 106 0.24 4.37 -8.24
N VAL A 107 1.40 4.18 -7.62
CA VAL A 107 1.48 3.98 -6.17
C VAL A 107 0.91 5.20 -5.44
N ARG A 108 1.29 6.41 -5.86
CA ARG A 108 0.77 7.65 -5.29
C ARG A 108 -0.74 7.77 -5.44
N GLU A 109 -1.26 7.52 -6.64
CA GLU A 109 -2.70 7.59 -6.91
C GLU A 109 -3.48 6.56 -6.09
N ALA A 110 -2.98 5.34 -5.97
CA ALA A 110 -3.61 4.31 -5.15
C ALA A 110 -3.66 4.73 -3.68
N ALA A 111 -2.56 5.27 -3.14
CA ALA A 111 -2.52 5.77 -1.77
C ALA A 111 -3.50 6.93 -1.56
N LYS A 112 -3.62 7.84 -2.54
CA LYS A 112 -4.59 8.95 -2.48
C LYS A 112 -6.04 8.45 -2.50
N VAL A 113 -6.33 7.43 -3.29
CA VAL A 113 -7.67 6.81 -3.31
C VAL A 113 -8.04 6.31 -1.91
N TRP A 114 -7.08 5.68 -1.22
CA TRP A 114 -7.30 5.24 0.16
C TRP A 114 -7.62 6.41 1.08
N VAL A 115 -6.80 7.45 1.06
CA VAL A 115 -6.94 8.62 1.94
C VAL A 115 -8.28 9.33 1.68
N GLU A 116 -8.66 9.49 0.42
CA GLU A 116 -9.92 10.15 0.05
C GLU A 116 -11.15 9.35 0.47
N GLY A 117 -11.02 8.06 0.67
CA GLY A 117 -12.10 7.19 1.12
C GLY A 117 -12.23 7.04 2.63
N LEU A 118 -11.41 7.74 3.39
CA LEU A 118 -11.48 7.70 4.86
C LEU A 118 -12.61 8.54 5.41
#